data_f58a75b92df15db1ab4c2e4c4cac83da
#
_entry.id   f58a75b92df15db1ab4c2e4c4cac83da
#
_cell.length_a   1.000
_cell.length_b   1.000
_cell.length_c   1.000
_cell.angle_alpha   90.00
_cell.angle_beta   90.00
_cell.angle_gamma   90.00
#
_symmetry.space_group_name_H-M   'P 1'
#
loop_
_entity.id
_entity.type
_entity.pdbx_description
1 polymer ?
#
loop_
_entity_poly.entity_id
_entity_poly.type
_entity_poly.pdbx_seq_one_letter_code
_entity_poly.pdbx_strand_id
1 'polypeptide(L)'
;IENDSFIKYISILELPFKTSEICNKYFTMYKDKLDSVTPKSATAGILLYVIKKDLGLKAPSKSTVSRETGVCIPTINKVLTILESV
;
A
#
# COMPACT_ATOMS: atom_id res chain seq x y z
N ILE A 1 1.60 -0.73 -15.25
CA ILE A 1 2.37 -1.86 -14.74
C ILE A 1 2.18 -1.96 -13.23
N GLU A 2 2.41 -0.88 -12.53
CA GLU A 2 2.19 -0.84 -11.09
C GLU A 2 0.72 -1.06 -10.76
N ASN A 3 -0.17 -0.72 -11.69
CA ASN A 3 -1.60 -0.94 -11.52
C ASN A 3 -1.92 -2.41 -11.30
N ASP A 4 -1.22 -3.29 -12.00
CA ASP A 4 -1.44 -4.71 -11.87
C ASP A 4 -1.11 -5.22 -10.48
N SER A 5 -0.08 -4.66 -9.85
CA SER A 5 0.30 -5.06 -8.51
C SER A 5 -0.81 -4.72 -7.50
N PHE A 6 -1.37 -3.52 -7.60
CA PHE A 6 -2.44 -3.13 -6.69
C PHE A 6 -3.68 -3.99 -6.90
N ILE A 7 -4.06 -4.23 -8.15
CA ILE A 7 -5.24 -5.05 -8.46
C ILE A 7 -5.08 -6.45 -7.89
N LYS A 8 -3.88 -7.02 -8.03
CA LYS A 8 -3.61 -8.35 -7.52
C LYS A 8 -3.85 -8.44 -6.01
N TYR A 9 -3.29 -7.50 -5.26
CA TYR A 9 -3.44 -7.52 -3.80
C TYR A 9 -4.84 -7.14 -3.36
N ILE A 10 -5.50 -6.25 -4.08
CA ILE A 10 -6.89 -5.90 -3.79
C ILE A 10 -7.78 -7.13 -3.92
N SER A 11 -7.55 -7.94 -4.94
CA SER A 11 -8.29 -9.17 -5.15
C SER A 11 -8.01 -10.17 -4.03
N ILE A 12 -6.73 -10.34 -3.67
CA ILE A 12 -6.33 -11.27 -2.62
C ILE A 12 -6.92 -10.86 -1.26
N LEU A 13 -6.93 -9.57 -0.98
CA LEU A 13 -7.40 -9.04 0.30
C LEU A 13 -8.89 -8.73 0.30
N GLU A 14 -9.58 -9.00 -0.80
CA GLU A 14 -11.01 -8.77 -0.94
C GLU A 14 -11.42 -7.34 -0.66
N LEU A 15 -10.66 -6.39 -1.17
CA LEU A 15 -10.93 -4.97 -1.01
C LEU A 15 -11.82 -4.45 -2.14
N PRO A 16 -12.52 -3.32 -1.92
CA PRO A 16 -13.32 -2.72 -2.99
C PRO A 16 -12.45 -2.38 -4.20
N PHE A 17 -13.00 -2.54 -5.39
CA PHE A 17 -12.25 -2.30 -6.61
C PHE A 17 -11.74 -0.86 -6.70
N LYS A 18 -12.49 0.10 -6.16
CA LYS A 18 -12.09 1.51 -6.17
C LYS A 18 -10.77 1.74 -5.42
N THR A 19 -10.38 0.79 -4.58
CA THR A 19 -9.11 0.89 -3.85
C THR A 19 -7.93 1.00 -4.80
N SER A 20 -8.00 0.35 -5.96
CA SER A 20 -6.91 0.41 -6.93
C SER A 20 -6.69 1.83 -7.44
N GLU A 21 -7.76 2.56 -7.69
CA GLU A 21 -7.66 3.94 -8.16
C GLU A 21 -7.03 4.83 -7.10
N ILE A 22 -7.45 4.65 -5.85
CA ILE A 22 -6.90 5.43 -4.73
C ILE A 22 -5.42 5.12 -4.55
N CYS A 23 -5.06 3.86 -4.61
CA CYS A 23 -3.67 3.44 -4.47
C CYS A 23 -2.80 4.02 -5.58
N ASN A 24 -3.28 3.99 -6.82
CA ASN A 24 -2.55 4.54 -7.94
C ASN A 24 -2.37 6.06 -7.80
N LYS A 25 -3.38 6.73 -7.27
CA LYS A 25 -3.30 8.17 -7.03
C LYS A 25 -2.18 8.47 -6.03
N TYR A 26 -2.15 7.75 -4.92
CA TYR A 26 -1.11 7.96 -3.92
C TYR A 26 0.26 7.57 -4.46
N PHE A 27 0.34 6.48 -5.20
CA PHE A 27 1.61 6.05 -5.77
C PHE A 27 2.19 7.15 -6.65
N THR A 28 1.36 7.75 -7.50
CA THR A 28 1.79 8.83 -8.38
C THR A 28 2.19 10.07 -7.59
N MET A 29 1.40 10.42 -6.57
CA MET A 29 1.66 11.60 -5.75
C MET A 29 2.98 11.50 -4.97
N TYR A 30 3.27 10.32 -4.45
CA TYR A 30 4.44 10.12 -3.59
C TYR A 30 5.58 9.39 -4.27
N LYS A 31 5.52 9.26 -5.57
CA LYS A 31 6.54 8.53 -6.33
C LYS A 31 7.95 9.01 -6.03
N ASP A 32 8.15 10.32 -6.03
CA ASP A 32 9.48 10.89 -5.76
C ASP A 32 9.94 10.61 -4.35
N LYS A 33 9.00 10.63 -3.40
CA LYS A 33 9.33 10.38 -2.00
C LYS A 33 9.60 8.92 -1.73
N LEU A 34 9.05 8.04 -2.54
CA LEU A 34 9.23 6.59 -2.40
C LEU A 34 10.34 6.05 -3.26
N ASP A 35 11.14 6.94 -3.86
CA ASP A 35 12.23 6.54 -4.74
C ASP A 35 13.29 5.71 -4.03
N SER A 36 13.44 5.90 -2.72
CA SER A 36 14.43 5.17 -1.93
C SER A 36 13.98 3.77 -1.50
N VAL A 37 12.73 3.41 -1.76
CA VAL A 37 12.22 2.09 -1.42
C VAL A 37 11.88 1.31 -2.68
N THR A 38 11.85 -0.03 -2.55
CA THR A 38 11.53 -0.86 -3.70
C THR A 38 10.04 -0.70 -4.07
N PRO A 39 9.69 -0.92 -5.34
CA PRO A 39 8.29 -0.82 -5.75
C PRO A 39 7.37 -1.71 -4.94
N LYS A 40 7.83 -2.91 -4.58
CA LYS A 40 7.04 -3.84 -3.80
C LYS A 40 6.75 -3.29 -2.40
N SER A 41 7.77 -2.71 -1.77
CA SER A 41 7.61 -2.12 -0.44
C SER A 41 6.66 -0.93 -0.49
N ALA A 42 6.80 -0.10 -1.52
CA ALA A 42 5.91 1.03 -1.72
C ALA A 42 4.46 0.57 -1.89
N THR A 43 4.26 -0.49 -2.68
CA THR A 43 2.93 -1.04 -2.89
C THR A 43 2.29 -1.48 -1.57
N ALA A 44 3.03 -2.21 -0.77
CA ALA A 44 2.51 -2.69 0.52
C ALA A 44 2.16 -1.53 1.44
N GLY A 45 3.03 -0.54 1.54
CA GLY A 45 2.80 0.61 2.40
C GLY A 45 1.60 1.42 1.96
N ILE A 46 1.48 1.66 0.67
CA ILE A 46 0.37 2.44 0.12
C ILE A 46 -0.95 1.71 0.35
N LEU A 47 -0.99 0.40 0.12
CA LEU A 47 -2.18 -0.39 0.36
C LEU A 47 -2.66 -0.23 1.81
N LEU A 48 -1.76 -0.40 2.75
CA LEU A 48 -2.11 -0.30 4.16
C LEU A 48 -2.55 1.11 4.52
N TYR A 49 -1.86 2.11 3.99
CA TYR A 49 -2.21 3.51 4.23
C TYR A 49 -3.62 3.83 3.76
N VAL A 50 -3.96 3.39 2.55
CA VAL A 50 -5.28 3.61 1.97
C VAL A 50 -6.35 2.89 2.79
N ILE A 51 -6.08 1.65 3.18
CA ILE A 51 -7.03 0.88 3.97
C ILE A 51 -7.38 1.61 5.27
N LYS A 52 -6.38 2.16 5.93
CA LYS A 52 -6.59 2.83 7.21
C LYS A 52 -7.18 4.22 7.08
N LYS A 53 -6.70 4.99 6.10
CA LYS A 53 -7.06 6.41 6.00
C LYS A 53 -8.29 6.65 5.15
N ASP A 54 -8.36 6.04 3.98
CA ASP A 54 -9.45 6.29 3.05
C ASP A 54 -10.63 5.35 3.23
N LEU A 55 -10.36 4.08 3.47
CA LEU A 55 -11.42 3.10 3.65
C LEU A 55 -11.83 2.95 5.11
N GLY A 56 -10.93 3.26 6.03
CA GLY A 56 -11.22 3.14 7.45
C GLY A 56 -11.48 1.72 7.90
N LEU A 57 -10.98 0.74 7.18
CA LEU A 57 -11.19 -0.66 7.50
C LEU A 57 -10.16 -1.14 8.52
N LYS A 58 -10.58 -2.08 9.36
CA LYS A 58 -9.68 -2.67 10.34
C LYS A 58 -8.90 -3.83 9.75
N ALA A 59 -9.48 -4.51 8.79
CA ALA A 59 -8.84 -5.64 8.10
C ALA A 59 -8.64 -5.26 6.64
N PRO A 60 -7.62 -5.76 5.97
CA PRO A 60 -6.57 -6.60 6.53
C PRO A 60 -5.63 -5.85 7.46
N SER A 61 -4.99 -6.59 8.36
CA SER A 61 -4.05 -6.01 9.30
C SER A 61 -2.68 -5.86 8.65
N LYS A 62 -1.79 -5.16 9.35
CA LYS A 62 -0.42 -4.99 8.88
C LYS A 62 0.26 -6.34 8.66
N SER A 63 0.01 -7.29 9.57
CA SER A 63 0.57 -8.64 9.44
C SER A 63 0.07 -9.33 8.18
N THR A 64 -1.21 -9.19 7.86
CA THR A 64 -1.79 -9.80 6.67
C THR A 64 -1.16 -9.20 5.41
N VAL A 65 -1.04 -7.87 5.35
CA VAL A 65 -0.43 -7.21 4.22
C VAL A 65 1.02 -7.65 4.06
N SER A 66 1.75 -7.74 5.18
CA SER A 66 3.14 -8.18 5.16
C SER A 66 3.26 -9.59 4.58
N ARG A 67 2.40 -10.50 5.03
CA ARG A 67 2.43 -11.88 4.57
C ARG A 67 2.10 -12.00 3.09
N GLU A 68 1.07 -11.31 2.64
CA GLU A 68 0.62 -11.42 1.26
C GLU A 68 1.58 -10.75 0.27
N THR A 69 2.20 -9.66 0.67
CA THR A 69 3.14 -8.95 -0.19
C THR A 69 4.58 -9.44 -0.06
N GLY A 70 4.87 -10.14 1.04
CA GLY A 70 6.24 -10.56 1.31
C GLY A 70 7.13 -9.45 1.79
N VAL A 71 6.56 -8.33 2.21
CA VAL A 71 7.32 -7.16 2.69
C VAL A 71 7.32 -7.17 4.21
N CYS A 72 8.49 -7.00 4.82
CA CYS A 72 8.61 -6.99 6.27
C CYS A 72 7.84 -5.84 6.90
N ILE A 73 7.30 -6.09 8.09
CA ILE A 73 6.56 -5.06 8.83
C ILE A 73 7.38 -3.79 9.06
N PRO A 74 8.66 -3.88 9.49
CA PRO A 74 9.48 -2.67 9.64
C PRO A 74 9.59 -1.86 8.37
N THR A 75 9.68 -2.53 7.22
CA THR A 75 9.73 -1.84 5.92
C THR A 75 8.41 -1.15 5.62
N ILE A 76 7.30 -1.81 5.93
CA ILE A 76 5.97 -1.21 5.75
C ILE A 76 5.84 0.03 6.64
N ASN A 77 6.31 -0.06 7.88
CA ASN A 77 6.29 1.07 8.80
C ASN A 77 7.08 2.26 8.26
N LYS A 78 8.24 1.97 7.65
CA LYS A 78 9.06 3.01 7.05
C LYS A 78 8.31 3.74 5.94
N VAL A 79 7.64 2.98 5.07
CA VAL A 79 6.86 3.57 3.98
C VAL A 79 5.69 4.38 4.54
N LEU A 80 5.01 3.85 5.55
CA LEU A 80 3.91 4.57 6.18
C LEU A 80 4.39 5.90 6.76
N THR A 81 5.56 5.91 7.39
CA THR A 81 6.12 7.13 7.94
C THR A 81 6.37 8.15 6.85
N ILE A 82 6.89 7.70 5.70
CA ILE A 82 7.12 8.59 4.56
C ILE A 82 5.79 9.20 4.08
N LEU A 83 4.77 8.37 3.97
CA LEU A 83 3.46 8.83 3.51
C LEU A 83 2.81 9.81 4.48
N GLU A 84 2.97 9.58 5.76
CA GLU A 84 2.35 10.42 6.78
C GLU A 84 3.10 11.73 7.04
N SER A 85 4.36 11.80 6.65
CA SER A 85 5.17 12.99 6.88
C SER A 85 5.01 14.05 5.78
N VAL A 86 4.21 13.77 4.79
CA VAL A 86 4.03 14.66 3.64
C VAL A 86 2.78 15.53 3.79
#